data_15f606de80f5da552273183e55846bf6
#
_entry.id   15f606de80f5da552273183e55846bf6
#
_cell.length_a   1.000
_cell.length_b   1.000
_cell.length_c   1.000
_cell.angle_alpha   90.00
_cell.angle_beta   90.00
_cell.angle_gamma   90.00
#
_symmetry.space_group_name_H-M   'P 1'
#
loop_
_entity.id
_entity.type
_entity.pdbx_description
1 polymer ?
#
loop_
_entity_poly.entity_id
_entity_poly.type
_entity_poly.pdbx_seq_one_letter_code
_entity_poly.pdbx_strand_id
1 'polypeptide(L)'
;MKKYIILIPIYNDSDSASQLIKNIDFEIANQECEVSILLVNDASKETIKFNNLNLVNIKSLQILHLLKNVGHCHAIATGLKYIYSNIEFDYIIPMDGDGEDRPEELKNFFNLTKNSNPEIITANRVKRSEGMIFKTLYKIHKILTYVIAGQMIKFGNYSCLSKKATKQIISDGSIWLSYSGSVTKNSLSLQPVSFFDSFRGSRYSGPSKMSFMNLVKHSLNISAVFKEVVFIRSSILVMIFSLFAYFFSPYFLILAATTWIFILFIFFLARNDDIKKLNNSENNIKELTTIYSR
;
A
#
# COMPACT_ATOMS: atom_id res chain seq x y z
N MET A 1 -13.53 20.68 -12.08
CA MET A 1 -12.99 20.29 -10.75
C MET A 1 -12.40 18.91 -10.87
N LYS A 2 -11.23 18.63 -10.25
CA LYS A 2 -10.68 17.28 -10.23
C LYS A 2 -11.45 16.40 -9.25
N LYS A 3 -11.67 15.13 -9.64
CA LYS A 3 -12.40 14.13 -8.88
C LYS A 3 -11.42 13.19 -8.18
N TYR A 4 -11.47 13.15 -6.85
CA TYR A 4 -10.64 12.28 -6.02
C TYR A 4 -11.50 11.24 -5.33
N ILE A 5 -11.00 10.00 -5.28
CA ILE A 5 -11.60 8.94 -4.47
C ILE A 5 -10.61 8.55 -3.39
N ILE A 6 -10.99 8.74 -2.13
CA ILE A 6 -10.21 8.23 -0.99
C ILE A 6 -10.66 6.80 -0.75
N LEU A 7 -9.73 5.86 -0.87
CA LEU A 7 -9.94 4.43 -0.70
C LEU A 7 -9.45 3.99 0.68
N ILE A 8 -10.35 3.55 1.55
CA ILE A 8 -10.04 3.20 2.94
C ILE A 8 -10.42 1.75 3.22
N PRO A 9 -9.47 0.82 3.39
CA PRO A 9 -9.76 -0.53 3.85
C PRO A 9 -10.03 -0.53 5.35
N ILE A 10 -11.08 -1.27 5.77
CA ILE A 10 -11.49 -1.38 7.17
C ILE A 10 -11.74 -2.85 7.55
N TYR A 11 -11.33 -3.22 8.78
CA TYR A 11 -11.62 -4.51 9.39
C TYR A 11 -11.75 -4.39 10.90
N ASN A 12 -12.98 -4.56 11.42
CA ASN A 12 -13.32 -4.42 12.85
C ASN A 12 -12.78 -3.11 13.46
N ASP A 13 -13.01 -1.98 12.79
CA ASP A 13 -12.52 -0.66 13.22
C ASP A 13 -13.42 0.46 12.64
N SER A 14 -14.72 0.35 12.86
CA SER A 14 -15.71 1.30 12.36
C SER A 14 -15.61 2.67 13.02
N ASP A 15 -15.21 2.72 14.31
CA ASP A 15 -15.10 3.95 15.06
C ASP A 15 -13.94 4.83 14.56
N SER A 16 -12.77 4.22 14.33
CA SER A 16 -11.63 4.92 13.75
C SER A 16 -11.97 5.44 12.35
N ALA A 17 -12.63 4.62 11.52
CA ALA A 17 -13.07 5.03 10.18
C ALA A 17 -14.06 6.20 10.26
N SER A 18 -15.01 6.17 11.19
CA SER A 18 -15.96 7.28 11.41
C SER A 18 -15.26 8.59 11.76
N GLN A 19 -14.28 8.51 12.67
CA GLN A 19 -13.48 9.70 13.05
C GLN A 19 -12.65 10.23 11.87
N LEU A 20 -12.04 9.30 11.11
CA LEU A 20 -11.25 9.65 9.92
C LEU A 20 -12.12 10.37 8.87
N ILE A 21 -13.31 9.86 8.58
CA ILE A 21 -14.24 10.46 7.61
C ILE A 21 -14.60 11.90 8.02
N LYS A 22 -14.90 12.14 9.31
CA LYS A 22 -15.20 13.49 9.82
C LYS A 22 -14.00 14.42 9.64
N ASN A 23 -12.80 13.95 9.94
CA ASN A 23 -11.58 14.73 9.78
C ASN A 23 -11.30 15.03 8.29
N ILE A 24 -11.53 14.06 7.39
CA ILE A 24 -11.42 14.28 5.94
C ILE A 24 -12.41 15.35 5.50
N ASP A 25 -13.69 15.26 5.91
CA ASP A 25 -14.72 16.24 5.54
C ASP A 25 -14.35 17.65 5.97
N PHE A 26 -13.76 17.79 7.16
CA PHE A 26 -13.27 19.07 7.66
C PHE A 26 -12.09 19.62 6.85
N GLU A 27 -11.09 18.79 6.56
CA GLU A 27 -9.85 19.20 5.89
C GLU A 27 -10.05 19.58 4.41
N ILE A 28 -11.08 19.01 3.76
CA ILE A 28 -11.38 19.33 2.36
C ILE A 28 -12.29 20.54 2.16
N ALA A 29 -12.79 21.16 3.22
CA ALA A 29 -13.78 22.25 3.17
C ALA A 29 -13.39 23.43 2.25
N ASN A 30 -12.09 23.75 2.21
CA ASN A 30 -11.57 24.87 1.43
C ASN A 30 -10.78 24.42 0.19
N GLN A 31 -11.01 23.19 -0.29
CA GLN A 31 -10.32 22.64 -1.44
C GLN A 31 -11.21 22.72 -2.70
N GLU A 32 -10.66 23.23 -3.79
CA GLU A 32 -11.34 23.30 -5.09
C GLU A 32 -11.31 21.94 -5.80
N CYS A 33 -11.88 20.90 -5.18
CA CYS A 33 -11.93 19.55 -5.73
C CYS A 33 -13.21 18.83 -5.28
N GLU A 34 -13.57 17.77 -5.99
CA GLU A 34 -14.65 16.87 -5.64
C GLU A 34 -14.03 15.61 -4.99
N VAL A 35 -14.43 15.31 -3.75
CA VAL A 35 -13.91 14.16 -3.00
C VAL A 35 -15.03 13.21 -2.67
N SER A 36 -14.85 11.94 -3.04
CA SER A 36 -15.68 10.81 -2.65
C SER A 36 -14.88 9.81 -1.84
N ILE A 37 -15.54 9.05 -0.98
CA ILE A 37 -14.89 8.02 -0.16
C ILE A 37 -15.50 6.65 -0.51
N LEU A 38 -14.62 5.68 -0.78
CA LEU A 38 -14.96 4.27 -0.85
C LEU A 38 -14.28 3.53 0.32
N LEU A 39 -15.07 3.06 1.26
CA LEU A 39 -14.62 2.11 2.28
C LEU A 39 -14.63 0.71 1.69
N VAL A 40 -13.59 -0.09 1.93
CA VAL A 40 -13.60 -1.53 1.63
C VAL A 40 -13.67 -2.28 2.95
N ASN A 41 -14.84 -2.81 3.25
CA ASN A 41 -15.06 -3.64 4.43
C ASN A 41 -14.57 -5.06 4.17
N ASP A 42 -13.44 -5.41 4.74
CA ASP A 42 -12.78 -6.71 4.59
C ASP A 42 -13.44 -7.80 5.46
N ALA A 43 -14.75 -7.96 5.32
CA ALA A 43 -15.60 -8.89 6.06
C ALA A 43 -15.51 -8.72 7.59
N SER A 44 -15.69 -7.50 8.08
CA SER A 44 -15.78 -7.21 9.51
C SER A 44 -16.89 -8.04 10.17
N LYS A 45 -16.62 -8.57 11.37
CA LYS A 45 -17.61 -9.28 12.19
C LYS A 45 -18.60 -8.32 12.85
N GLU A 46 -18.18 -7.10 13.08
CA GLU A 46 -18.98 -6.04 13.67
C GLU A 46 -19.82 -5.36 12.61
N THR A 47 -21.04 -4.98 12.96
CA THR A 47 -21.88 -4.15 12.08
C THR A 47 -21.25 -2.75 11.96
N ILE A 48 -20.92 -2.37 10.76
CA ILE A 48 -20.43 -1.01 10.49
C ILE A 48 -21.60 -0.05 10.64
N LYS A 49 -21.51 0.83 11.65
CA LYS A 49 -22.50 1.86 11.91
C LYS A 49 -21.81 3.22 11.88
N PHE A 50 -22.27 4.06 10.99
CA PHE A 50 -21.89 5.48 10.96
C PHE A 50 -23.04 6.32 11.50
N ASN A 51 -23.12 6.44 12.83
CA ASN A 51 -24.13 7.29 13.45
C ASN A 51 -23.72 8.76 13.36
N ASN A 52 -24.63 9.63 12.92
CA ASN A 52 -24.46 11.09 12.92
C ASN A 52 -23.25 11.60 12.11
N LEU A 53 -23.05 11.09 10.91
CA LEU A 53 -22.14 11.70 9.94
C LEU A 53 -22.86 12.87 9.24
N ASN A 54 -22.68 14.08 9.76
CA ASN A 54 -23.10 15.30 9.08
C ASN A 54 -22.01 15.75 8.11
N LEU A 55 -21.94 15.11 6.93
CA LEU A 55 -20.95 15.41 5.90
C LEU A 55 -21.39 16.62 5.07
N VAL A 56 -20.51 17.59 4.93
CA VAL A 56 -20.76 18.86 4.23
C VAL A 56 -19.96 18.97 2.95
N ASN A 57 -18.75 18.43 2.91
CA ASN A 57 -17.80 18.66 1.83
C ASN A 57 -17.55 17.40 0.98
N ILE A 58 -17.76 16.22 1.56
CA ILE A 58 -17.66 14.95 0.85
C ILE A 58 -18.85 14.79 -0.11
N LYS A 59 -18.57 14.42 -1.36
CA LYS A 59 -19.58 14.19 -2.41
C LYS A 59 -20.38 12.92 -2.19
N SER A 60 -19.69 11.82 -1.91
CA SER A 60 -20.33 10.53 -1.64
C SER A 60 -19.50 9.67 -0.70
N LEU A 61 -20.19 8.85 0.08
CA LEU A 61 -19.61 7.83 0.97
C LEU A 61 -20.25 6.49 0.66
N GLN A 62 -19.45 5.55 0.20
CA GLN A 62 -19.89 4.20 -0.14
C GLN A 62 -19.08 3.14 0.61
N ILE A 63 -19.66 1.98 0.86
CA ILE A 63 -19.00 0.83 1.46
C ILE A 63 -19.09 -0.35 0.52
N LEU A 64 -17.96 -0.86 0.11
CA LEU A 64 -17.82 -2.11 -0.63
C LEU A 64 -17.59 -3.25 0.39
N HIS A 65 -18.58 -4.09 0.59
CA HIS A 65 -18.52 -5.21 1.52
C HIS A 65 -17.94 -6.44 0.83
N LEU A 66 -16.91 -7.04 1.44
CA LEU A 66 -16.35 -8.30 0.97
C LEU A 66 -17.00 -9.51 1.65
N LEU A 67 -17.10 -10.64 0.93
CA LEU A 67 -17.64 -11.91 1.44
C LEU A 67 -16.76 -12.55 2.50
N LYS A 68 -15.44 -12.42 2.36
CA LYS A 68 -14.45 -12.99 3.27
C LYS A 68 -13.28 -12.04 3.47
N ASN A 69 -12.64 -12.13 4.63
CA ASN A 69 -11.41 -11.38 4.92
C ASN A 69 -10.28 -11.86 4.00
N VAL A 70 -9.72 -10.94 3.24
CA VAL A 70 -8.61 -11.18 2.31
C VAL A 70 -7.31 -10.52 2.77
N GLY A 71 -7.39 -9.66 3.76
CA GLY A 71 -6.28 -8.89 4.29
C GLY A 71 -6.09 -7.55 3.58
N HIS A 72 -5.47 -6.64 4.31
CA HIS A 72 -5.38 -5.22 4.00
C HIS A 72 -4.91 -4.92 2.55
N CYS A 73 -3.81 -5.53 2.10
CA CYS A 73 -3.27 -5.30 0.76
C CYS A 73 -4.25 -5.73 -0.35
N HIS A 74 -4.90 -6.88 -0.17
CA HIS A 74 -5.87 -7.40 -1.13
C HIS A 74 -7.18 -6.60 -1.13
N ALA A 75 -7.59 -6.06 0.03
CA ALA A 75 -8.73 -5.15 0.13
C ALA A 75 -8.49 -3.86 -0.65
N ILE A 76 -7.28 -3.26 -0.54
CA ILE A 76 -6.88 -2.11 -1.36
C ILE A 76 -6.90 -2.47 -2.85
N ALA A 77 -6.30 -3.59 -3.24
CA ALA A 77 -6.24 -4.01 -4.65
C ALA A 77 -7.64 -4.24 -5.24
N THR A 78 -8.55 -4.86 -4.47
CA THR A 78 -9.95 -5.05 -4.86
C THR A 78 -10.67 -3.72 -5.01
N GLY A 79 -10.48 -2.80 -4.05
CA GLY A 79 -11.06 -1.46 -4.10
C GLY A 79 -10.56 -0.64 -5.28
N LEU A 80 -9.25 -0.66 -5.59
CA LEU A 80 -8.68 0.01 -6.76
C LEU A 80 -9.29 -0.52 -8.06
N LYS A 81 -9.40 -1.84 -8.18
CA LYS A 81 -10.01 -2.46 -9.36
C LYS A 81 -11.48 -2.07 -9.48
N TYR A 82 -12.25 -2.15 -8.39
CA TYR A 82 -13.66 -1.76 -8.38
C TYR A 82 -13.85 -0.30 -8.80
N ILE A 83 -13.07 0.64 -8.23
CA ILE A 83 -13.13 2.06 -8.59
C ILE A 83 -12.83 2.23 -10.08
N TYR A 84 -11.75 1.63 -10.56
CA TYR A 84 -11.34 1.77 -11.96
C TYR A 84 -12.42 1.30 -12.94
N SER A 85 -13.13 0.23 -12.61
CA SER A 85 -14.18 -0.36 -13.48
C SER A 85 -15.51 0.34 -13.39
N ASN A 86 -15.85 0.98 -12.25
CA ASN A 86 -17.24 1.37 -11.95
C ASN A 86 -17.43 2.86 -11.64
N ILE A 87 -16.34 3.61 -11.30
CA ILE A 87 -16.46 4.98 -10.83
C ILE A 87 -15.59 5.90 -11.71
N GLU A 88 -16.10 7.09 -12.02
CA GLU A 88 -15.32 8.09 -12.72
C GLU A 88 -14.47 8.91 -11.75
N PHE A 89 -13.16 9.02 -12.02
CA PHE A 89 -12.19 9.73 -11.18
C PHE A 89 -11.01 10.25 -11.98
N ASP A 90 -10.30 11.22 -11.42
CA ASP A 90 -8.98 11.67 -11.90
C ASP A 90 -7.86 11.02 -11.08
N TYR A 91 -8.05 10.94 -9.76
CA TYR A 91 -7.07 10.39 -8.81
C TYR A 91 -7.71 9.51 -7.73
N ILE A 92 -6.98 8.48 -7.30
CA ILE A 92 -7.34 7.66 -6.12
C ILE A 92 -6.26 7.86 -5.05
N ILE A 93 -6.69 8.01 -3.80
CA ILE A 93 -5.82 8.15 -2.63
C ILE A 93 -6.12 7.00 -1.66
N PRO A 94 -5.36 5.87 -1.69
CA PRO A 94 -5.44 4.88 -0.64
C PRO A 94 -4.91 5.45 0.68
N MET A 95 -5.65 5.24 1.77
CA MET A 95 -5.41 5.79 3.09
C MET A 95 -5.77 4.77 4.16
N ASP A 96 -4.92 4.59 5.18
CA ASP A 96 -5.19 3.69 6.29
C ASP A 96 -6.30 4.25 7.19
N GLY A 97 -7.24 3.39 7.64
CA GLY A 97 -8.44 3.80 8.39
C GLY A 97 -8.21 4.17 9.85
N ASP A 98 -6.98 4.04 10.37
CA ASP A 98 -6.65 4.11 11.80
C ASP A 98 -6.15 5.47 12.29
N GLY A 99 -6.03 6.45 11.40
CA GLY A 99 -5.58 7.82 11.70
C GLY A 99 -4.06 8.03 11.60
N GLU A 100 -3.27 6.99 11.32
CA GLU A 100 -1.84 7.17 11.12
C GLU A 100 -1.50 7.93 9.83
N ASP A 101 -2.30 7.74 8.77
CA ASP A 101 -2.27 8.60 7.59
C ASP A 101 -3.14 9.83 7.87
N ARG A 102 -2.54 11.00 7.79
CA ARG A 102 -3.12 12.26 8.31
C ARG A 102 -4.01 12.96 7.28
N PRO A 103 -5.30 13.23 7.58
CA PRO A 103 -6.18 13.99 6.69
C PRO A 103 -5.65 15.38 6.33
N GLU A 104 -4.93 16.05 7.25
CA GLU A 104 -4.34 17.38 7.04
C GLU A 104 -3.30 17.39 5.91
N GLU A 105 -2.76 16.24 5.56
CA GLU A 105 -1.79 16.10 4.46
C GLU A 105 -2.45 15.93 3.08
N LEU A 106 -3.77 15.73 3.00
CA LEU A 106 -4.51 15.65 1.73
C LEU A 106 -4.27 16.88 0.84
N LYS A 107 -4.14 18.06 1.45
CA LYS A 107 -3.81 19.31 0.74
C LYS A 107 -2.51 19.20 -0.07
N ASN A 108 -1.54 18.41 0.37
CA ASN A 108 -0.28 18.23 -0.35
C ASN A 108 -0.51 17.47 -1.68
N PHE A 109 -1.36 16.43 -1.66
CA PHE A 109 -1.77 15.73 -2.88
C PHE A 109 -2.50 16.66 -3.83
N PHE A 110 -3.49 17.43 -3.34
CA PHE A 110 -4.27 18.35 -4.17
C PHE A 110 -3.40 19.43 -4.81
N ASN A 111 -2.47 20.02 -4.04
CA ASN A 111 -1.54 21.02 -4.55
C ASN A 111 -0.60 20.45 -5.62
N LEU A 112 -0.02 19.27 -5.38
CA LEU A 112 0.87 18.64 -6.35
C LEU A 112 0.14 18.26 -7.64
N THR A 113 -1.08 17.72 -7.53
CA THR A 113 -1.87 17.39 -8.71
C THR A 113 -2.30 18.64 -9.49
N LYS A 114 -2.61 19.77 -8.81
CA LYS A 114 -2.94 21.03 -9.45
C LYS A 114 -1.76 21.61 -10.25
N ASN A 115 -0.55 21.50 -9.71
CA ASN A 115 0.63 22.15 -10.26
C ASN A 115 1.34 21.35 -11.37
N SER A 116 1.40 20.01 -11.24
CA SER A 116 2.27 19.20 -12.12
C SER A 116 1.60 17.96 -12.71
N ASN A 117 0.32 17.67 -12.39
CA ASN A 117 -0.40 16.49 -12.87
C ASN A 117 0.42 15.20 -12.82
N PRO A 118 1.01 14.83 -11.68
CA PRO A 118 1.83 13.63 -11.59
C PRO A 118 0.99 12.37 -11.74
N GLU A 119 1.59 11.32 -12.29
CA GLU A 119 0.96 10.01 -12.37
C GLU A 119 0.88 9.33 -11.00
N ILE A 120 1.92 9.53 -10.18
CA ILE A 120 2.04 8.97 -8.84
C ILE A 120 2.58 10.04 -7.89
N ILE A 121 1.95 10.17 -6.70
CA ILE A 121 2.50 10.94 -5.59
C ILE A 121 2.61 10.01 -4.39
N THR A 122 3.76 10.00 -3.69
CA THR A 122 3.96 9.21 -2.48
C THR A 122 4.16 10.08 -1.26
N ALA A 123 3.49 9.75 -0.16
CA ALA A 123 3.71 10.36 1.16
C ALA A 123 4.86 9.61 1.86
N ASN A 124 6.07 10.18 1.80
CA ASN A 124 7.28 9.54 2.32
C ASN A 124 7.36 9.69 3.85
N ARG A 125 7.38 8.59 4.57
CA ARG A 125 7.42 8.58 6.06
C ARG A 125 8.79 8.99 6.58
N VAL A 126 8.89 10.17 7.22
CA VAL A 126 10.16 10.78 7.70
C VAL A 126 10.46 10.45 9.15
N LYS A 127 9.44 10.37 10.02
CA LYS A 127 9.58 10.06 11.46
C LYS A 127 8.72 8.87 11.87
N ARG A 128 9.28 8.04 12.77
CA ARG A 128 8.58 6.95 13.46
C ARG A 128 8.58 7.20 14.97
N SER A 129 7.44 6.96 15.59
CA SER A 129 7.20 7.11 17.04
C SER A 129 7.61 5.88 17.85
N GLU A 130 8.08 4.81 17.19
CA GLU A 130 8.36 3.51 17.83
C GLU A 130 9.69 3.51 18.60
N GLY A 131 9.83 2.56 19.56
CA GLY A 131 11.01 2.43 20.42
C GLY A 131 12.32 2.15 19.66
N MET A 132 13.45 2.36 20.34
CA MET A 132 14.80 2.33 19.74
C MET A 132 15.15 0.97 19.10
N ILE A 133 14.77 -0.13 19.73
CA ILE A 133 14.99 -1.50 19.22
C ILE A 133 14.28 -1.70 17.88
N PHE A 134 13.00 -1.30 17.78
CA PHE A 134 12.23 -1.42 16.56
C PHE A 134 12.81 -0.53 15.44
N LYS A 135 13.28 0.68 15.77
CA LYS A 135 13.95 1.57 14.80
C LYS A 135 15.21 0.93 14.22
N THR A 136 16.01 0.26 15.05
CA THR A 136 17.24 -0.41 14.62
C THR A 136 16.93 -1.62 13.72
N LEU A 137 16.00 -2.49 14.13
CA LEU A 137 15.57 -3.64 13.33
C LEU A 137 14.99 -3.19 11.98
N TYR A 138 14.22 -2.11 11.98
CA TYR A 138 13.67 -1.55 10.76
C TYR A 138 14.76 -0.94 9.85
N LYS A 139 15.80 -0.31 10.41
CA LYS A 139 16.94 0.20 9.62
C LYS A 139 17.70 -0.96 8.97
N ILE A 140 17.95 -2.03 9.72
CA ILE A 140 18.59 -3.25 9.19
C ILE A 140 17.70 -3.84 8.08
N HIS A 141 16.42 -3.98 8.32
CA HIS A 141 15.46 -4.45 7.31
C HIS A 141 15.52 -3.61 6.03
N LYS A 142 15.50 -2.26 6.12
CA LYS A 142 15.62 -1.38 4.94
C LYS A 142 16.90 -1.60 4.16
N ILE A 143 18.03 -1.75 4.86
CA ILE A 143 19.30 -2.00 4.22
C ILE A 143 19.31 -3.36 3.51
N LEU A 144 18.81 -4.41 4.16
CA LEU A 144 18.68 -5.74 3.55
C LEU A 144 17.77 -5.71 2.32
N THR A 145 16.62 -5.07 2.41
CA THR A 145 15.69 -4.94 1.27
C THR A 145 16.36 -4.18 0.12
N TYR A 146 17.10 -3.11 0.40
CA TYR A 146 17.84 -2.37 -0.62
C TYR A 146 18.95 -3.21 -1.27
N VAL A 147 19.72 -3.94 -0.49
CA VAL A 147 20.80 -4.81 -1.00
C VAL A 147 20.22 -5.91 -1.89
N ILE A 148 19.11 -6.52 -1.47
CA ILE A 148 18.50 -7.67 -2.15
C ILE A 148 17.61 -7.22 -3.30
N ALA A 149 16.62 -6.37 -3.05
CA ALA A 149 15.62 -5.96 -4.04
C ALA A 149 15.99 -4.69 -4.84
N GLY A 150 17.06 -3.99 -4.47
CA GLY A 150 17.52 -2.79 -5.17
C GLY A 150 16.66 -1.56 -4.98
N GLN A 151 15.66 -1.62 -4.10
CA GLN A 151 14.67 -0.55 -3.93
C GLN A 151 14.59 -0.10 -2.48
N MET A 152 14.51 1.21 -2.28
CA MET A 152 14.30 1.82 -0.97
C MET A 152 12.91 2.43 -0.90
N ILE A 153 11.94 1.66 -0.41
CA ILE A 153 10.56 2.13 -0.28
C ILE A 153 10.43 2.95 0.99
N LYS A 154 9.99 4.21 0.85
CA LYS A 154 9.87 5.18 1.95
C LYS A 154 8.42 5.47 2.37
N PHE A 155 7.43 4.93 1.66
CA PHE A 155 6.01 5.13 1.90
C PHE A 155 5.31 3.80 2.20
N GLY A 156 4.09 3.88 2.73
CA GLY A 156 3.19 2.75 2.93
C GLY A 156 2.13 2.68 1.83
N ASN A 157 0.86 2.84 2.23
CA ASN A 157 -0.25 2.89 1.30
C ASN A 157 -0.62 4.34 0.92
N TYR A 158 -0.28 5.32 1.77
CA TYR A 158 -0.64 6.73 1.57
C TYR A 158 0.08 7.30 0.35
N SER A 159 -0.66 7.39 -0.73
CA SER A 159 -0.18 7.82 -2.05
C SER A 159 -1.36 8.29 -2.88
N CYS A 160 -1.09 8.96 -3.99
CA CYS A 160 -2.12 9.41 -4.92
C CYS A 160 -1.78 8.89 -6.31
N LEU A 161 -2.73 8.22 -6.94
CA LEU A 161 -2.58 7.53 -8.22
C LEU A 161 -3.51 8.16 -9.25
N SER A 162 -2.98 8.58 -10.40
CA SER A 162 -3.79 8.99 -11.54
C SER A 162 -4.58 7.81 -12.12
N LYS A 163 -5.54 8.10 -12.97
CA LYS A 163 -6.28 7.07 -13.72
C LYS A 163 -5.37 6.15 -14.53
N LYS A 164 -4.32 6.72 -15.15
CA LYS A 164 -3.32 5.97 -15.91
C LYS A 164 -2.46 5.09 -15.01
N ALA A 165 -1.99 5.61 -13.88
CA ALA A 165 -1.23 4.84 -12.90
C ALA A 165 -2.07 3.71 -12.30
N THR A 166 -3.32 3.97 -11.94
CA THR A 166 -4.24 2.96 -11.43
C THR A 166 -4.41 1.83 -12.45
N LYS A 167 -4.66 2.16 -13.74
CA LYS A 167 -4.77 1.15 -14.81
C LYS A 167 -3.56 0.25 -14.88
N GLN A 168 -2.36 0.81 -14.87
CA GLN A 168 -1.13 0.04 -14.97
C GLN A 168 -0.90 -0.85 -13.74
N ILE A 169 -1.13 -0.30 -12.54
CA ILE A 169 -0.95 -1.03 -11.28
C ILE A 169 -1.92 -2.21 -11.17
N ILE A 170 -3.21 -2.04 -11.52
CA ILE A 170 -4.18 -3.15 -11.48
C ILE A 170 -4.00 -4.16 -12.61
N SER A 171 -3.24 -3.81 -13.66
CA SER A 171 -2.84 -4.74 -14.73
C SER A 171 -1.59 -5.54 -14.37
N ASP A 172 -0.90 -5.18 -13.28
CA ASP A 172 0.28 -5.86 -12.76
C ASP A 172 -0.11 -6.68 -11.51
N GLY A 173 -0.02 -8.01 -11.60
CA GLY A 173 -0.34 -8.91 -10.50
C GLY A 173 0.47 -8.67 -9.21
N SER A 174 1.58 -7.95 -9.29
CA SER A 174 2.45 -7.63 -8.15
C SER A 174 1.74 -6.84 -7.03
N ILE A 175 0.64 -6.13 -7.34
CA ILE A 175 -0.19 -5.46 -6.33
C ILE A 175 -0.78 -6.46 -5.33
N TRP A 176 -1.00 -7.70 -5.72
CA TRP A 176 -1.50 -8.75 -4.86
C TRP A 176 -0.48 -9.20 -3.80
N LEU A 177 0.81 -9.02 -4.07
CA LEU A 177 1.90 -9.27 -3.13
C LEU A 177 2.13 -8.08 -2.19
N SER A 178 2.29 -6.88 -2.76
CA SER A 178 2.62 -5.66 -2.01
C SER A 178 2.17 -4.43 -2.76
N TYR A 179 1.30 -3.63 -2.14
CA TYR A 179 0.87 -2.35 -2.70
C TYR A 179 2.06 -1.41 -2.95
N SER A 180 2.83 -1.10 -1.91
CA SER A 180 3.97 -0.18 -2.04
C SER A 180 5.08 -0.72 -2.96
N GLY A 181 5.27 -2.03 -3.00
CA GLY A 181 6.16 -2.69 -3.95
C GLY A 181 5.69 -2.50 -5.39
N SER A 182 4.42 -2.75 -5.67
CA SER A 182 3.81 -2.58 -7.00
C SER A 182 3.84 -1.13 -7.47
N VAL A 183 3.45 -0.18 -6.60
CA VAL A 183 3.55 1.27 -6.91
C VAL A 183 4.98 1.66 -7.25
N THR A 184 5.97 1.21 -6.47
CA THR A 184 7.40 1.49 -6.74
C THR A 184 7.85 0.87 -8.07
N LYS A 185 7.48 -0.37 -8.35
CA LYS A 185 7.83 -1.04 -9.62
C LYS A 185 7.26 -0.28 -10.81
N ASN A 186 5.98 0.10 -10.75
CA ASN A 186 5.30 0.81 -11.83
C ASN A 186 5.77 2.27 -11.96
N SER A 187 6.25 2.91 -10.88
CA SER A 187 6.78 4.27 -10.92
C SER A 187 8.03 4.42 -11.79
N LEU A 188 8.73 3.32 -12.07
CA LEU A 188 9.90 3.33 -12.96
C LEU A 188 9.52 3.64 -14.42
N SER A 189 8.32 3.29 -14.85
CA SER A 189 7.82 3.52 -16.21
C SER A 189 6.78 4.64 -16.30
N LEU A 190 6.23 5.09 -15.18
CA LEU A 190 5.22 6.15 -15.10
C LEU A 190 5.87 7.47 -14.66
N GLN A 191 5.75 8.51 -15.48
CA GLN A 191 6.25 9.84 -15.15
C GLN A 191 5.20 10.89 -15.52
N PRO A 192 5.14 12.03 -14.81
CA PRO A 192 5.99 12.40 -13.67
C PRO A 192 5.57 11.73 -12.35
N VAL A 193 6.56 11.51 -11.48
CA VAL A 193 6.36 11.04 -10.10
C VAL A 193 6.75 12.15 -9.13
N SER A 194 5.93 12.37 -8.12
CA SER A 194 6.17 13.35 -7.06
C SER A 194 6.13 12.71 -5.69
N PHE A 195 6.64 13.40 -4.69
CA PHE A 195 6.54 13.00 -3.28
C PHE A 195 6.55 14.20 -2.35
N PHE A 196 6.12 13.97 -1.12
CA PHE A 196 6.31 14.91 -0.02
C PHE A 196 6.65 14.15 1.26
N ASP A 197 7.26 14.85 2.21
CA ASP A 197 7.59 14.29 3.52
C ASP A 197 6.34 14.25 4.40
N SER A 198 6.00 13.03 4.85
CA SER A 198 4.80 12.75 5.65
C SER A 198 5.17 12.38 7.08
N PHE A 199 4.36 12.86 8.02
CA PHE A 199 4.49 12.57 9.44
C PHE A 199 3.35 11.67 9.90
N ARG A 200 3.68 10.53 10.50
CA ARG A 200 2.69 9.59 11.00
C ARG A 200 1.87 10.22 12.12
N GLY A 201 0.56 10.20 11.98
CA GLY A 201 -0.39 10.62 12.99
C GLY A 201 -0.48 9.65 14.18
N SER A 202 -1.21 10.05 15.20
CA SER A 202 -1.59 9.17 16.30
C SER A 202 -2.77 8.32 15.88
N ARG A 203 -2.76 7.04 16.24
CA ARG A 203 -3.91 6.16 16.02
C ARG A 203 -5.10 6.64 16.83
N TYR A 204 -6.29 6.55 16.24
CA TYR A 204 -7.53 6.89 16.94
C TYR A 204 -7.88 5.86 18.00
N SER A 205 -7.56 4.58 17.78
CA SER A 205 -7.82 3.50 18.74
C SER A 205 -6.73 2.43 18.76
N GLY A 206 -6.39 1.95 19.93
CA GLY A 206 -5.56 0.79 20.22
C GLY A 206 -4.09 0.89 19.76
N PRO A 207 -3.28 -0.11 20.13
CA PRO A 207 -1.87 -0.19 19.73
C PRO A 207 -1.71 -0.62 18.27
N SER A 208 -0.52 -0.37 17.68
CA SER A 208 -0.18 -0.86 16.34
C SER A 208 -0.33 -2.38 16.24
N LYS A 209 -1.05 -2.83 15.21
CA LYS A 209 -1.23 -4.28 14.92
C LYS A 209 -0.03 -4.88 14.17
N MET A 210 1.03 -4.08 13.89
CA MET A 210 2.22 -4.53 13.17
C MET A 210 3.16 -5.32 14.11
N SER A 211 3.16 -6.64 13.98
CA SER A 211 4.15 -7.50 14.64
C SER A 211 5.46 -7.58 13.85
N PHE A 212 6.55 -8.01 14.50
CA PHE A 212 7.82 -8.27 13.83
C PHE A 212 7.68 -9.28 12.68
N MET A 213 6.91 -10.35 12.88
CA MET A 213 6.65 -11.35 11.84
C MET A 213 5.92 -10.75 10.63
N ASN A 214 4.96 -9.86 10.87
CA ASN A 214 4.26 -9.15 9.78
C ASN A 214 5.21 -8.23 9.02
N LEU A 215 6.18 -7.59 9.71
CA LEU A 215 7.21 -6.79 9.06
C LEU A 215 8.10 -7.64 8.16
N VAL A 216 8.56 -8.81 8.63
CA VAL A 216 9.35 -9.76 7.83
C VAL A 216 8.56 -10.23 6.61
N LYS A 217 7.30 -10.65 6.79
CA LYS A 217 6.41 -11.05 5.70
C LYS A 217 6.25 -9.93 4.66
N HIS A 218 6.04 -8.70 5.11
CA HIS A 218 5.94 -7.55 4.22
C HIS A 218 7.21 -7.33 3.40
N SER A 219 8.39 -7.49 4.02
CA SER A 219 9.70 -7.38 3.35
C SER A 219 9.89 -8.44 2.28
N LEU A 220 9.54 -9.68 2.61
CA LEU A 220 9.63 -10.80 1.67
C LEU A 220 8.67 -10.61 0.49
N ASN A 221 7.47 -10.10 0.73
CA ASN A 221 6.52 -9.78 -0.33
C ASN A 221 7.06 -8.66 -1.25
N ILE A 222 7.67 -7.60 -0.69
CA ILE A 222 8.35 -6.58 -1.50
C ILE A 222 9.46 -7.22 -2.33
N SER A 223 10.30 -8.07 -1.74
CA SER A 223 11.36 -8.76 -2.46
C SER A 223 10.80 -9.64 -3.60
N ALA A 224 9.66 -10.28 -3.39
CA ALA A 224 8.99 -11.08 -4.41
C ALA A 224 8.45 -10.24 -5.59
N VAL A 225 8.04 -8.99 -5.34
CA VAL A 225 7.68 -8.04 -6.43
C VAL A 225 8.88 -7.77 -7.34
N PHE A 226 10.10 -7.72 -6.77
CA PHE A 226 11.36 -7.46 -7.49
C PHE A 226 12.17 -8.74 -7.74
N LYS A 227 11.51 -9.89 -7.89
CA LYS A 227 12.13 -11.23 -8.01
C LYS A 227 13.27 -11.30 -9.01
N GLU A 228 13.18 -10.59 -10.14
CA GLU A 228 14.21 -10.59 -11.18
C GLU A 228 15.49 -9.89 -10.71
N VAL A 229 15.35 -8.75 -10.05
CA VAL A 229 16.48 -8.03 -9.45
C VAL A 229 17.09 -8.84 -8.31
N VAL A 230 16.24 -9.46 -7.48
CA VAL A 230 16.67 -10.36 -6.39
C VAL A 230 17.46 -11.53 -6.98
N PHE A 231 16.99 -12.15 -8.06
CA PHE A 231 17.69 -13.25 -8.73
C PHE A 231 19.08 -12.83 -9.20
N ILE A 232 19.18 -11.72 -9.93
CA ILE A 232 20.47 -11.24 -10.48
C ILE A 232 21.47 -10.96 -9.35
N ARG A 233 21.07 -10.17 -8.35
CA ARG A 233 21.95 -9.77 -7.23
C ARG A 233 22.36 -10.95 -6.36
N SER A 234 21.44 -11.82 -6.04
CA SER A 234 21.73 -13.01 -5.24
C SER A 234 22.57 -14.02 -6.00
N SER A 235 22.41 -14.16 -7.34
CA SER A 235 23.29 -14.99 -8.16
C SER A 235 24.74 -14.48 -8.17
N ILE A 236 24.92 -13.16 -8.19
CA ILE A 236 26.27 -12.55 -8.02
C ILE A 236 26.86 -12.92 -6.66
N LEU A 237 26.06 -12.85 -5.58
CA LEU A 237 26.50 -13.23 -4.23
C LEU A 237 26.88 -14.73 -4.17
N VAL A 238 26.09 -15.60 -4.77
CA VAL A 238 26.41 -17.03 -4.88
C VAL A 238 27.75 -17.25 -5.59
N MET A 239 27.99 -16.54 -6.69
CA MET A 239 29.26 -16.62 -7.41
C MET A 239 30.44 -16.14 -6.54
N ILE A 240 30.29 -15.02 -5.83
CA ILE A 240 31.31 -14.51 -4.91
C ILE A 240 31.60 -15.53 -3.80
N PHE A 241 30.58 -16.08 -3.15
CA PHE A 241 30.77 -17.10 -2.10
C PHE A 241 31.41 -18.39 -2.63
N SER A 242 31.08 -18.78 -3.86
CA SER A 242 31.69 -19.94 -4.50
C SER A 242 33.18 -19.71 -4.79
N LEU A 243 33.57 -18.51 -5.22
CA LEU A 243 34.97 -18.12 -5.38
C LEU A 243 35.72 -18.09 -4.03
N PHE A 244 35.10 -17.56 -2.99
CA PHE A 244 35.67 -17.55 -1.65
C PHE A 244 35.82 -18.98 -1.09
N ALA A 245 34.88 -19.87 -1.42
CA ALA A 245 34.99 -21.26 -1.04
C ALA A 245 36.21 -21.93 -1.70
N TYR A 246 36.50 -21.60 -2.96
CA TYR A 246 37.65 -22.13 -3.69
C TYR A 246 38.97 -21.61 -3.16
N PHE A 247 39.07 -20.28 -2.90
CA PHE A 247 40.39 -19.66 -2.53
C PHE A 247 40.66 -19.65 -1.04
N PHE A 248 39.64 -19.68 -0.16
CA PHE A 248 39.83 -19.43 1.28
C PHE A 248 39.33 -20.59 2.15
N SER A 249 38.07 -20.95 2.06
CA SER A 249 37.49 -21.97 2.92
C SER A 249 36.17 -22.55 2.39
N PRO A 250 35.98 -23.89 2.40
CA PRO A 250 34.73 -24.55 1.93
C PRO A 250 33.50 -24.13 2.72
N TYR A 251 33.61 -23.52 3.90
CA TYR A 251 32.47 -23.01 4.68
C TYR A 251 31.66 -21.95 3.91
N PHE A 252 32.25 -21.25 2.93
CA PHE A 252 31.53 -20.32 2.07
C PHE A 252 30.52 -21.00 1.16
N LEU A 253 30.59 -22.31 0.94
CA LEU A 253 29.55 -23.06 0.22
C LEU A 253 28.22 -23.08 0.98
N ILE A 254 28.26 -23.03 2.31
CA ILE A 254 27.03 -22.94 3.14
C ILE A 254 26.32 -21.61 2.85
N LEU A 255 27.07 -20.50 2.74
CA LEU A 255 26.52 -19.19 2.40
C LEU A 255 25.97 -19.16 0.97
N ALA A 256 26.64 -19.79 0.03
CA ALA A 256 26.15 -19.93 -1.33
C ALA A 256 24.84 -20.74 -1.37
N ALA A 257 24.80 -21.90 -0.68
CA ALA A 257 23.62 -22.74 -0.61
C ALA A 257 22.42 -22.05 0.06
N THR A 258 22.65 -21.37 1.19
CA THR A 258 21.57 -20.60 1.88
C THR A 258 21.04 -19.47 1.00
N THR A 259 21.90 -18.80 0.23
CA THR A 259 21.48 -17.78 -0.74
C THR A 259 20.63 -18.38 -1.85
N TRP A 260 20.97 -19.54 -2.38
CA TRP A 260 20.14 -20.27 -3.36
C TRP A 260 18.78 -20.66 -2.80
N ILE A 261 18.74 -21.20 -1.58
CA ILE A 261 17.46 -21.53 -0.90
C ILE A 261 16.59 -20.28 -0.77
N PHE A 262 17.20 -19.14 -0.41
CA PHE A 262 16.48 -17.87 -0.32
C PHE A 262 15.90 -17.44 -1.68
N ILE A 263 16.67 -17.55 -2.78
CA ILE A 263 16.18 -17.25 -4.14
C ILE A 263 14.94 -18.10 -4.46
N LEU A 264 15.05 -19.43 -4.27
CA LEU A 264 13.94 -20.35 -4.52
C LEU A 264 12.71 -20.00 -3.70
N PHE A 265 12.88 -19.60 -2.44
CA PHE A 265 11.81 -19.16 -1.58
C PHE A 265 11.13 -17.87 -2.09
N ILE A 266 11.91 -16.87 -2.55
CA ILE A 266 11.36 -15.65 -3.15
C ILE A 266 10.56 -15.97 -4.42
N PHE A 267 11.05 -16.86 -5.28
CA PHE A 267 10.30 -17.29 -6.46
C PHE A 267 9.02 -18.05 -6.08
N PHE A 268 9.05 -18.86 -5.03
CA PHE A 268 7.86 -19.50 -4.49
C PHE A 268 6.81 -18.49 -4.02
N LEU A 269 7.23 -17.47 -3.27
CA LEU A 269 6.35 -16.37 -2.86
C LEU A 269 5.79 -15.60 -4.07
N ALA A 270 6.62 -15.35 -5.06
CA ALA A 270 6.25 -14.64 -6.28
C ALA A 270 5.20 -15.37 -7.14
N ARG A 271 4.93 -16.67 -6.90
CA ARG A 271 3.77 -17.36 -7.51
C ARG A 271 2.43 -16.77 -7.10
N ASN A 272 2.40 -16.03 -5.99
CA ASN A 272 1.21 -15.29 -5.56
C ASN A 272 1.03 -13.96 -6.31
N ASP A 273 1.98 -13.56 -7.15
CA ASP A 273 1.85 -12.53 -8.18
C ASP A 273 0.91 -13.06 -9.27
N ASP A 274 -0.38 -13.07 -8.97
CA ASP A 274 -1.37 -13.73 -9.81
C ASP A 274 -2.44 -12.74 -10.23
N ILE A 275 -2.29 -12.23 -11.45
CA ILE A 275 -3.27 -11.35 -12.08
C ILE A 275 -4.66 -12.01 -12.16
N LYS A 276 -4.75 -13.34 -12.19
CA LYS A 276 -6.03 -14.04 -12.18
C LYS A 276 -6.71 -13.89 -10.83
N LYS A 277 -5.96 -13.94 -9.72
CA LYS A 277 -6.51 -13.70 -8.37
C LYS A 277 -7.03 -12.26 -8.25
N LEU A 278 -6.29 -11.28 -8.75
CA LEU A 278 -6.74 -9.90 -8.80
C LEU A 278 -7.99 -9.77 -9.68
N ASN A 279 -7.99 -10.39 -10.86
CA ASN A 279 -9.15 -10.37 -11.76
C ASN A 279 -10.39 -11.02 -11.16
N ASN A 280 -10.21 -12.04 -10.34
CA ASN A 280 -11.29 -12.73 -9.64
C ASN A 280 -11.65 -12.06 -8.29
N SER A 281 -10.95 -11.00 -7.88
CA SER A 281 -11.22 -10.34 -6.59
C SER A 281 -12.62 -9.74 -6.50
N GLU A 282 -13.18 -9.32 -7.63
CA GLU A 282 -14.56 -8.81 -7.70
C GLU A 282 -15.59 -9.87 -7.33
N ASN A 283 -15.31 -11.17 -7.54
CA ASN A 283 -16.18 -12.27 -7.10
C ASN A 283 -16.28 -12.38 -5.56
N ASN A 284 -15.39 -11.70 -4.84
CA ASN A 284 -15.44 -11.60 -3.38
C ASN A 284 -16.26 -10.40 -2.90
N ILE A 285 -16.82 -9.60 -3.79
CA ILE A 285 -17.70 -8.49 -3.44
C ILE A 285 -19.06 -9.05 -3.10
N LYS A 286 -19.56 -8.73 -1.91
CA LYS A 286 -20.89 -9.11 -1.44
C LYS A 286 -21.94 -8.12 -1.93
N GLU A 287 -21.71 -6.85 -1.63
CA GLU A 287 -22.64 -5.75 -1.92
C GLU A 287 -21.92 -4.40 -1.84
N LEU A 288 -22.53 -3.40 -2.45
CA LEU A 288 -22.18 -1.99 -2.30
C LEU A 288 -23.29 -1.29 -1.53
N THR A 289 -22.96 -0.62 -0.45
CA THR A 289 -23.91 0.20 0.33
C THR A 289 -23.56 1.66 0.18
N THR A 290 -24.51 2.49 -0.26
CA THR A 290 -24.35 3.95 -0.26
C THR A 290 -24.85 4.50 1.07
N ILE A 291 -23.97 5.14 1.83
CA ILE A 291 -24.28 5.78 3.12
C ILE A 291 -24.71 7.22 2.90
N TYR A 292 -24.05 7.89 1.95
CA TYR A 292 -24.31 9.29 1.65
C TYR A 292 -23.97 9.58 0.17
N SER A 293 -24.81 10.42 -0.48
CA SER A 293 -24.56 10.93 -1.84
C SER A 293 -25.28 12.26 -2.04
N ARG A 294 -24.59 13.24 -2.63
CA ARG A 294 -25.12 14.53 -3.11
C ARG A 294 -25.25 14.57 -4.60
#